data_1ed70434a0b5e095a21c16226280e08c
#
_entry.id   1ed70434a0b5e095a21c16226280e08c
#
_cell.length_a   1.000
_cell.length_b   1.000
_cell.length_c   1.000
_cell.angle_alpha   90.00
_cell.angle_beta   90.00
_cell.angle_gamma   90.00
#
_symmetry.space_group_name_H-M   'P 1'
#
loop_
_entity.id
_entity.type
_entity.pdbx_description
1 polymer ?
#
loop_
_entity_poly.entity_id
_entity_poly.type
_entity_poly.pdbx_seq_one_letter_code
_entity_poly.pdbx_strand_id
1 'polypeptide(L)'
;MIKKALRNFLAKRTIGSKLRNYSMNTFSSYDLFKKIRTDAEAKRDLENRPHEVTYFHKVDDPYSHLTIQYIDKIKASYDVVLKPLLVGDENPETIHEPNLYNAYCLEDSKRIAPYYGIDFQPTSYPKKELVDLSNAILTSVEEDKFSEVAQEVSNALWQGDKDTLSSLSKVYSSTETEVSEKLASGNSIRNAKGYYFGSAFYYEKELYWSVDRIHHLEDRLSELGLKKDLNNEPICSPILNSPPLLESNKQVNFCLLYTSPSPRDGRE
;
A
#
# COMPACT_ATOMS: atom_id res chain seq x y z
N MET A 1 -32.44 14.95 -1.34
CA MET A 1 -32.59 16.37 -1.02
C MET A 1 -31.79 16.80 0.19
N ILE A 2 -31.87 16.14 1.34
CA ILE A 2 -31.19 16.48 2.59
C ILE A 2 -29.65 16.48 2.46
N LYS A 3 -29.04 15.47 1.80
CA LYS A 3 -27.59 15.39 1.57
C LYS A 3 -27.02 16.59 0.77
N LYS A 4 -27.77 17.08 -0.23
CA LYS A 4 -27.36 18.24 -1.04
C LYS A 4 -27.46 19.54 -0.23
N ALA A 5 -28.53 19.70 0.56
CA ALA A 5 -28.70 20.86 1.44
C ALA A 5 -27.62 20.92 2.52
N LEU A 6 -27.28 19.80 3.15
CA LEU A 6 -26.20 19.72 4.15
C LEU A 6 -24.85 20.04 3.52
N ARG A 7 -24.54 19.51 2.33
CA ARG A 7 -23.30 19.82 1.61
C ARG A 7 -23.18 21.32 1.29
N ASN A 8 -24.28 21.93 0.80
CA ASN A 8 -24.29 23.37 0.51
C ASN A 8 -24.16 24.23 1.77
N PHE A 9 -24.75 23.80 2.89
CA PHE A 9 -24.60 24.48 4.18
C PHE A 9 -23.14 24.41 4.65
N LEU A 10 -22.49 23.24 4.58
CA LEU A 10 -21.10 23.06 4.95
C LEU A 10 -20.10 23.79 4.03
N ALA A 11 -20.48 24.03 2.77
CA ALA A 11 -19.67 24.75 1.81
C ALA A 11 -19.66 26.28 1.99
N LYS A 12 -20.67 26.86 2.65
CA LYS A 12 -20.71 28.31 2.89
C LYS A 12 -19.70 28.77 3.91
N ARG A 13 -19.12 29.98 3.73
CA ARG A 13 -18.18 30.65 4.64
C ARG A 13 -18.79 31.11 5.98
N THR A 14 -19.71 30.35 6.51
CA THR A 14 -20.48 30.66 7.72
C THR A 14 -20.14 29.65 8.83
N ILE A 15 -21.08 29.43 9.73
CA ILE A 15 -21.02 28.43 10.82
C ILE A 15 -20.64 27.04 10.27
N GLY A 16 -21.12 26.65 9.09
CA GLY A 16 -20.79 25.38 8.44
C GLY A 16 -19.30 25.21 8.14
N SER A 17 -18.59 26.28 7.70
CA SER A 17 -17.15 26.20 7.45
C SER A 17 -16.35 26.11 8.75
N LYS A 18 -16.78 26.80 9.82
CA LYS A 18 -16.17 26.67 11.14
C LYS A 18 -16.34 25.28 11.72
N LEU A 19 -17.54 24.70 11.59
CA LEU A 19 -17.82 23.35 12.05
C LEU A 19 -17.01 22.32 11.25
N ARG A 20 -16.90 22.49 9.93
CA ARG A 20 -16.04 21.64 9.10
C ARG A 20 -14.57 21.73 9.52
N ASN A 21 -14.05 22.95 9.70
CA ASN A 21 -12.66 23.12 10.14
C ASN A 21 -12.41 22.50 11.52
N TYR A 22 -13.33 22.67 12.45
CA TYR A 22 -13.24 22.05 13.76
C TYR A 22 -13.24 20.52 13.67
N SER A 23 -14.16 19.92 12.90
CA SER A 23 -14.20 18.48 12.72
C SER A 23 -12.94 17.97 12.01
N MET A 24 -12.48 18.64 10.95
CA MET A 24 -11.24 18.26 10.26
C MET A 24 -10.01 18.34 11.17
N ASN A 25 -9.88 19.42 11.96
CA ASN A 25 -8.80 19.55 12.92
C ASN A 25 -8.85 18.45 14.00
N THR A 26 -10.05 18.07 14.43
CA THR A 26 -10.20 16.97 15.39
C THR A 26 -9.81 15.64 14.75
N PHE A 27 -10.30 15.34 13.54
CA PHE A 27 -9.97 14.10 12.83
C PHE A 27 -8.50 13.98 12.43
N SER A 28 -7.82 15.10 12.15
CA SER A 28 -6.40 15.12 11.82
C SER A 28 -5.49 15.38 13.05
N SER A 29 -6.05 15.39 14.28
CA SER A 29 -5.25 15.65 15.46
C SER A 29 -4.37 14.45 15.82
N TYR A 30 -3.14 14.76 16.22
CA TYR A 30 -2.20 13.75 16.69
C TYR A 30 -2.69 13.02 17.95
N ASP A 31 -3.44 13.71 18.80
CA ASP A 31 -4.02 13.12 20.01
C ASP A 31 -5.08 12.08 19.69
N LEU A 32 -5.94 12.34 18.71
CA LEU A 32 -6.90 11.32 18.23
C LEU A 32 -6.19 10.13 17.62
N PHE A 33 -5.15 10.38 16.83
CA PHE A 33 -4.34 9.31 16.24
C PHE A 33 -3.70 8.43 17.31
N LYS A 34 -3.06 9.01 18.32
CA LYS A 34 -2.51 8.27 19.47
C LYS A 34 -3.58 7.47 20.20
N LYS A 35 -4.74 8.09 20.43
CA LYS A 35 -5.85 7.41 21.09
C LYS A 35 -6.31 6.18 20.32
N ILE A 36 -6.47 6.30 18.99
CA ILE A 36 -6.85 5.16 18.12
C ILE A 36 -5.83 4.02 18.23
N ARG A 37 -4.53 4.33 18.23
CA ARG A 37 -3.44 3.36 18.43
C ARG A 37 -3.55 2.65 19.78
N THR A 38 -3.71 3.42 20.85
CA THR A 38 -3.82 2.89 22.22
C THR A 38 -5.06 1.99 22.36
N ASP A 39 -6.21 2.44 21.86
CA ASP A 39 -7.46 1.68 21.93
C ASP A 39 -7.37 0.37 21.10
N ALA A 40 -6.68 0.41 19.95
CA ALA A 40 -6.49 -0.76 19.11
C ALA A 40 -5.59 -1.81 19.78
N GLU A 41 -4.47 -1.38 20.39
CA GLU A 41 -3.57 -2.28 21.13
C GLU A 41 -4.25 -2.86 22.37
N ALA A 42 -4.96 -2.04 23.15
CA ALA A 42 -5.71 -2.53 24.31
C ALA A 42 -6.74 -3.59 23.92
N LYS A 43 -7.39 -3.41 22.76
CA LYS A 43 -8.34 -4.42 22.23
C LYS A 43 -7.60 -5.69 21.80
N ARG A 44 -6.46 -5.58 21.10
CA ARG A 44 -5.63 -6.72 20.70
C ARG A 44 -5.22 -7.55 21.91
N ASP A 45 -4.71 -6.87 22.97
CA ASP A 45 -4.27 -7.51 24.20
C ASP A 45 -5.42 -8.21 24.91
N LEU A 46 -6.58 -7.56 25.03
CA LEU A 46 -7.78 -8.14 25.66
C LEU A 46 -8.25 -9.41 24.92
N GLU A 47 -8.09 -9.44 23.59
CA GLU A 47 -8.44 -10.59 22.74
C GLU A 47 -7.33 -11.64 22.67
N ASN A 48 -6.19 -11.43 23.34
CA ASN A 48 -4.98 -12.29 23.28
C ASN A 48 -4.54 -12.57 21.83
N ARG A 49 -4.68 -11.59 20.94
CA ARG A 49 -4.24 -11.72 19.53
C ARG A 49 -2.74 -11.44 19.41
N PRO A 50 -2.02 -12.20 18.57
CA PRO A 50 -0.64 -11.85 18.24
C PRO A 50 -0.57 -10.51 17.49
N HIS A 51 0.63 -9.95 17.38
CA HIS A 51 0.90 -8.83 16.50
C HIS A 51 0.90 -9.32 15.05
N GLU A 52 -0.25 -9.19 14.37
CA GLU A 52 -0.45 -9.64 12.99
C GLU A 52 -0.33 -8.45 12.03
N VAL A 53 0.58 -8.55 11.08
CA VAL A 53 0.72 -7.63 9.95
C VAL A 53 0.17 -8.30 8.71
N THR A 54 -0.97 -7.84 8.21
CA THR A 54 -1.53 -8.32 6.93
C THR A 54 -0.80 -7.62 5.77
N TYR A 55 -0.35 -8.38 4.77
CA TYR A 55 0.25 -7.85 3.55
C TYR A 55 -0.63 -8.17 2.34
N PHE A 56 -1.12 -7.15 1.64
CA PHE A 56 -1.91 -7.29 0.42
C PHE A 56 -0.98 -7.30 -0.80
N HIS A 57 -0.93 -8.42 -1.49
CA HIS A 57 -0.08 -8.63 -2.66
C HIS A 57 -0.90 -8.75 -3.94
N LYS A 58 -0.62 -7.90 -4.93
CA LYS A 58 -1.16 -7.99 -6.29
C LYS A 58 -0.02 -8.34 -7.23
N VAL A 59 -0.11 -9.43 -7.97
CA VAL A 59 1.02 -9.99 -8.74
C VAL A 59 1.54 -9.07 -9.85
N ASP A 60 0.66 -8.34 -10.52
CA ASP A 60 0.97 -7.43 -11.61
C ASP A 60 1.09 -5.95 -11.18
N ASP A 61 1.15 -5.70 -9.88
CA ASP A 61 1.39 -4.36 -9.34
C ASP A 61 2.91 -4.11 -9.17
N PRO A 62 3.48 -3.08 -9.82
CA PRO A 62 4.91 -2.81 -9.74
C PRO A 62 5.38 -2.46 -8.32
N TYR A 63 4.53 -1.86 -7.50
CA TYR A 63 4.85 -1.60 -6.10
C TYR A 63 4.86 -2.87 -5.26
N SER A 64 3.99 -3.84 -5.57
CA SER A 64 4.03 -5.17 -4.95
C SER A 64 5.33 -5.90 -5.27
N HIS A 65 5.86 -5.74 -6.50
CA HIS A 65 7.18 -6.26 -6.87
C HIS A 65 8.30 -5.67 -6.01
N LEU A 66 8.30 -4.37 -5.79
CA LEU A 66 9.32 -3.72 -4.94
C LEU A 66 9.17 -4.17 -3.47
N THR A 67 7.94 -4.23 -2.97
CA THR A 67 7.66 -4.51 -1.56
C THR A 67 7.96 -5.95 -1.18
N ILE A 68 7.70 -6.93 -2.08
CA ILE A 68 7.94 -8.35 -1.79
C ILE A 68 9.41 -8.65 -1.48
N GLN A 69 10.35 -7.86 -2.00
CA GLN A 69 11.78 -7.99 -1.75
C GLN A 69 12.18 -7.72 -0.28
N TYR A 70 11.26 -7.13 0.50
CA TYR A 70 11.50 -6.72 1.88
C TYR A 70 10.74 -7.55 2.92
N ILE A 71 9.81 -8.40 2.49
CA ILE A 71 8.93 -9.15 3.40
C ILE A 71 9.72 -10.03 4.37
N ASP A 72 10.73 -10.75 3.90
CA ASP A 72 11.54 -11.62 4.75
C ASP A 72 12.40 -10.83 5.74
N LYS A 73 12.85 -9.63 5.36
CA LYS A 73 13.55 -8.73 6.27
C LYS A 73 12.65 -8.27 7.41
N ILE A 74 11.37 -7.97 7.12
CA ILE A 74 10.37 -7.61 8.15
C ILE A 74 10.17 -8.79 9.10
N LYS A 75 9.94 -10.00 8.58
CA LYS A 75 9.78 -11.22 9.37
C LYS A 75 11.02 -11.50 10.25
N ALA A 76 12.21 -11.27 9.72
CA ALA A 76 13.46 -11.48 10.46
C ALA A 76 13.67 -10.45 11.56
N SER A 77 13.28 -9.20 11.35
CA SER A 77 13.60 -8.07 12.24
C SER A 77 12.59 -7.81 13.33
N TYR A 78 11.32 -8.23 13.15
CA TYR A 78 10.22 -7.94 14.07
C TYR A 78 9.49 -9.20 14.53
N ASP A 79 9.03 -9.17 15.79
CA ASP A 79 8.21 -10.23 16.38
C ASP A 79 6.74 -10.04 15.99
N VAL A 80 6.44 -10.38 14.76
CA VAL A 80 5.10 -10.26 14.17
C VAL A 80 4.74 -11.51 13.38
N VAL A 81 3.44 -11.80 13.33
CA VAL A 81 2.87 -12.78 12.39
C VAL A 81 2.58 -12.04 11.09
N LEU A 82 3.28 -12.36 10.02
CA LEU A 82 3.00 -11.80 8.70
C LEU A 82 1.97 -12.67 7.98
N LYS A 83 0.85 -12.05 7.59
CA LYS A 83 -0.25 -12.72 6.88
C LYS A 83 -0.39 -12.18 5.47
N PRO A 84 0.14 -12.86 4.47
CA PRO A 84 0.00 -12.45 3.08
C PRO A 84 -1.39 -12.78 2.55
N LEU A 85 -1.98 -11.84 1.81
CA LEU A 85 -3.25 -12.01 1.12
C LEU A 85 -3.09 -11.60 -0.34
N LEU A 86 -3.41 -12.52 -1.26
CA LEU A 86 -3.52 -12.20 -2.67
C LEU A 86 -4.74 -11.33 -2.91
N VAL A 87 -4.57 -10.27 -3.70
CA VAL A 87 -5.63 -9.37 -4.12
C VAL A 87 -5.62 -9.21 -5.64
N GLY A 88 -6.79 -9.08 -6.20
CA GLY A 88 -6.96 -8.78 -7.62
C GLY A 88 -7.13 -7.28 -7.89
N ASP A 89 -7.71 -6.98 -9.05
CA ASP A 89 -7.92 -5.62 -9.50
C ASP A 89 -8.74 -4.78 -8.51
N GLU A 90 -8.49 -3.50 -8.57
CA GLU A 90 -9.22 -2.48 -7.83
C GLU A 90 -10.65 -2.36 -8.38
N ASN A 91 -11.54 -1.83 -7.55
CA ASN A 91 -12.87 -1.48 -8.04
C ASN A 91 -12.74 -0.42 -9.16
N PRO A 92 -13.32 -0.65 -10.36
CA PRO A 92 -13.26 0.30 -11.48
C PRO A 92 -13.70 1.73 -11.15
N GLU A 93 -14.55 1.90 -10.13
CA GLU A 93 -14.97 3.22 -9.65
C GLU A 93 -13.86 3.98 -8.89
N THR A 94 -12.78 3.30 -8.52
CA THR A 94 -11.69 3.87 -7.72
C THR A 94 -10.67 4.60 -8.58
N ILE A 95 -10.42 4.11 -9.79
CA ILE A 95 -9.41 4.66 -10.71
C ILE A 95 -10.14 5.19 -11.95
N HIS A 96 -10.24 6.51 -12.07
CA HIS A 96 -10.98 7.15 -13.17
C HIS A 96 -10.26 7.07 -14.52
N GLU A 97 -8.91 7.07 -14.52
CA GLU A 97 -8.06 7.03 -15.72
C GLU A 97 -7.04 5.89 -15.62
N PRO A 98 -7.47 4.60 -15.75
CA PRO A 98 -6.61 3.46 -15.45
C PRO A 98 -5.35 3.40 -16.33
N ASN A 99 -5.43 3.77 -17.60
CA ASN A 99 -4.27 3.74 -18.50
C ASN A 99 -3.19 4.76 -18.08
N LEU A 100 -3.63 5.97 -17.68
CA LEU A 100 -2.73 7.01 -17.22
C LEU A 100 -2.13 6.63 -15.85
N TYR A 101 -2.95 6.10 -14.96
CA TYR A 101 -2.53 5.63 -13.66
C TYR A 101 -1.49 4.51 -13.78
N ASN A 102 -1.75 3.49 -14.60
CA ASN A 102 -0.82 2.39 -14.81
C ASN A 102 0.51 2.85 -15.41
N ALA A 103 0.46 3.73 -16.41
CA ALA A 103 1.68 4.31 -16.99
C ALA A 103 2.49 5.07 -15.93
N TYR A 104 1.83 5.84 -15.06
CA TYR A 104 2.47 6.54 -13.96
C TYR A 104 3.10 5.56 -12.97
N CYS A 105 2.38 4.54 -12.50
CA CYS A 105 2.88 3.55 -11.54
C CYS A 105 4.13 2.84 -12.06
N LEU A 106 4.16 2.50 -13.35
CA LEU A 106 5.30 1.85 -13.97
C LEU A 106 6.54 2.77 -13.98
N GLU A 107 6.37 4.02 -14.35
CA GLU A 107 7.48 5.00 -14.38
C GLU A 107 7.94 5.40 -12.98
N ASP A 108 7.01 5.57 -12.05
CA ASP A 108 7.33 5.91 -10.68
C ASP A 108 8.08 4.78 -9.97
N SER A 109 7.63 3.54 -10.10
CA SER A 109 8.29 2.37 -9.53
C SER A 109 9.73 2.19 -10.05
N LYS A 110 9.98 2.43 -11.35
CA LYS A 110 11.35 2.44 -11.91
C LYS A 110 12.24 3.50 -11.26
N ARG A 111 11.67 4.68 -10.98
CA ARG A 111 12.43 5.79 -10.38
C ARG A 111 12.76 5.54 -8.91
N ILE A 112 11.85 4.92 -8.16
CA ILE A 112 12.07 4.67 -6.74
C ILE A 112 12.89 3.41 -6.47
N ALA A 113 12.83 2.37 -7.32
CA ALA A 113 13.49 1.09 -7.12
C ALA A 113 15.00 1.21 -6.77
N PRO A 114 15.82 2.03 -7.45
CA PRO A 114 17.25 2.16 -7.12
C PRO A 114 17.52 2.67 -5.70
N TYR A 115 16.63 3.49 -5.11
CA TYR A 115 16.78 3.97 -3.73
C TYR A 115 16.62 2.85 -2.70
N TYR A 116 15.97 1.77 -3.11
CA TYR A 116 15.80 0.54 -2.32
C TYR A 116 16.74 -0.58 -2.75
N GLY A 117 17.75 -0.29 -3.58
CA GLY A 117 18.71 -1.28 -4.05
C GLY A 117 18.10 -2.36 -4.96
N ILE A 118 16.97 -2.06 -5.60
CA ILE A 118 16.26 -2.99 -6.50
C ILE A 118 16.54 -2.56 -7.94
N ASP A 119 17.01 -3.49 -8.77
CA ASP A 119 17.09 -3.30 -10.21
C ASP A 119 15.75 -3.64 -10.84
N PHE A 120 14.99 -2.62 -11.22
CA PHE A 120 13.65 -2.77 -11.77
C PHE A 120 13.44 -1.79 -12.93
N GLN A 121 13.52 -2.29 -14.15
CA GLN A 121 13.44 -1.49 -15.38
C GLN A 121 12.44 -2.09 -16.39
N PRO A 122 11.19 -2.37 -16.00
CA PRO A 122 10.20 -2.93 -16.91
C PRO A 122 9.85 -1.92 -18.01
N THR A 123 9.62 -2.43 -19.22
CA THR A 123 9.18 -1.62 -20.37
C THR A 123 7.65 -1.59 -20.52
N SER A 124 6.97 -2.56 -19.95
CA SER A 124 5.51 -2.71 -19.99
C SER A 124 5.03 -3.58 -18.85
N TYR A 125 3.72 -3.57 -18.63
CA TYR A 125 3.09 -4.55 -17.74
C TYR A 125 3.25 -5.98 -18.27
N PRO A 126 3.29 -6.97 -17.37
CA PRO A 126 3.35 -8.37 -17.74
C PRO A 126 2.15 -8.80 -18.60
N LYS A 127 2.37 -9.80 -19.44
CA LYS A 127 1.28 -10.40 -20.24
C LYS A 127 0.28 -11.10 -19.36
N LYS A 128 -1.00 -11.00 -19.73
CA LYS A 128 -2.10 -11.59 -18.95
C LYS A 128 -1.90 -13.08 -18.65
N GLU A 129 -1.41 -13.86 -19.61
CA GLU A 129 -1.20 -15.29 -19.43
C GLU A 129 -0.16 -15.60 -18.33
N LEU A 130 0.86 -14.74 -18.19
CA LEU A 130 1.87 -14.87 -17.11
C LEU A 130 1.31 -14.40 -15.77
N VAL A 131 0.46 -13.38 -15.77
CA VAL A 131 -0.26 -12.91 -14.56
C VAL A 131 -1.20 -14.01 -14.05
N ASP A 132 -1.99 -14.62 -14.93
CA ASP A 132 -2.91 -15.70 -14.57
C ASP A 132 -2.14 -16.91 -14.00
N LEU A 133 -1.01 -17.28 -14.63
CA LEU A 133 -0.13 -18.33 -14.15
C LEU A 133 0.47 -18.01 -12.77
N SER A 134 0.92 -16.78 -12.56
CA SER A 134 1.47 -16.31 -11.29
C SER A 134 0.43 -16.33 -10.17
N ASN A 135 -0.81 -15.92 -10.46
CA ASN A 135 -1.92 -16.04 -9.52
C ASN A 135 -2.21 -17.49 -9.16
N ALA A 136 -2.19 -18.40 -10.14
CA ALA A 136 -2.42 -19.83 -9.89
C ALA A 136 -1.32 -20.44 -9.02
N ILE A 137 -0.07 -20.08 -9.24
CA ILE A 137 1.05 -20.49 -8.39
C ILE A 137 0.85 -20.00 -6.96
N LEU A 138 0.69 -18.68 -6.76
CA LEU A 138 0.65 -18.09 -5.43
C LEU A 138 -0.61 -18.44 -4.63
N THR A 139 -1.69 -18.83 -5.31
CA THR A 139 -2.91 -19.29 -4.65
C THR A 139 -2.69 -20.59 -3.87
N SER A 140 -1.83 -21.49 -4.36
CA SER A 140 -1.53 -22.79 -3.73
C SER A 140 -0.40 -22.75 -2.71
N VAL A 141 0.32 -21.62 -2.61
CA VAL A 141 1.46 -21.49 -1.70
C VAL A 141 0.97 -21.29 -0.25
N GLU A 142 1.55 -22.05 0.67
CA GLU A 142 1.31 -21.88 2.10
C GLU A 142 1.90 -20.56 2.62
N GLU A 143 1.31 -20.01 3.70
CA GLU A 143 1.66 -18.68 4.23
C GLU A 143 3.14 -18.55 4.64
N ASP A 144 3.73 -19.63 5.18
CA ASP A 144 5.13 -19.65 5.63
C ASP A 144 6.12 -19.55 4.47
N LYS A 145 5.78 -20.09 3.30
CA LYS A 145 6.58 -20.07 2.08
C LYS A 145 6.24 -18.92 1.14
N PHE A 146 5.18 -18.19 1.45
CA PHE A 146 4.64 -17.20 0.52
C PHE A 146 5.67 -16.14 0.12
N SER A 147 6.43 -15.60 1.05
CA SER A 147 7.41 -14.54 0.75
C SER A 147 8.51 -15.01 -0.21
N GLU A 148 9.05 -16.21 0.00
CA GLU A 148 10.08 -16.79 -0.84
C GLU A 148 9.58 -17.04 -2.26
N VAL A 149 8.45 -17.77 -2.38
CA VAL A 149 7.88 -18.11 -3.69
C VAL A 149 7.36 -16.87 -4.42
N ALA A 150 6.73 -15.94 -3.71
CA ALA A 150 6.22 -14.72 -4.32
C ALA A 150 7.33 -13.79 -4.81
N GLN A 151 8.49 -13.79 -4.15
CA GLN A 151 9.67 -13.07 -4.65
C GLN A 151 10.17 -13.66 -5.97
N GLU A 152 10.27 -15.00 -6.05
CA GLU A 152 10.70 -15.69 -7.27
C GLU A 152 9.69 -15.50 -8.41
N VAL A 153 8.40 -15.70 -8.13
CA VAL A 153 7.30 -15.45 -9.09
C VAL A 153 7.32 -14.01 -9.58
N SER A 154 7.46 -13.04 -8.68
CA SER A 154 7.47 -11.62 -9.05
C SER A 154 8.65 -11.26 -9.94
N ASN A 155 9.85 -11.77 -9.62
CA ASN A 155 11.03 -11.57 -10.46
C ASN A 155 10.85 -12.18 -11.86
N ALA A 156 10.40 -13.43 -11.95
CA ALA A 156 10.16 -14.11 -13.21
C ALA A 156 9.06 -13.41 -14.04
N LEU A 157 7.97 -13.01 -13.41
CA LEU A 157 6.84 -12.33 -14.04
C LEU A 157 7.27 -11.02 -14.71
N TRP A 158 7.97 -10.15 -13.98
CA TRP A 158 8.38 -8.84 -14.48
C TRP A 158 9.54 -8.90 -15.48
N GLN A 159 10.32 -9.98 -15.48
CA GLN A 159 11.32 -10.28 -16.50
C GLN A 159 10.72 -11.00 -17.73
N GLY A 160 9.48 -11.46 -17.66
CA GLY A 160 8.85 -12.26 -18.71
C GLY A 160 9.42 -13.66 -18.82
N ASP A 161 10.04 -14.17 -17.74
CA ASP A 161 10.65 -15.52 -17.68
C ASP A 161 9.56 -16.60 -17.53
N LYS A 162 9.09 -17.04 -18.67
CA LYS A 162 8.07 -18.10 -18.78
C LYS A 162 8.57 -19.45 -18.30
N ASP A 163 9.85 -19.75 -18.44
CA ASP A 163 10.40 -21.06 -18.09
C ASP A 163 10.44 -21.26 -16.59
N THR A 164 10.85 -20.24 -15.85
CA THR A 164 10.81 -20.23 -14.39
C THR A 164 9.36 -20.35 -13.88
N LEU A 165 8.43 -19.55 -14.40
CA LEU A 165 7.01 -19.66 -14.02
C LEU A 165 6.41 -21.02 -14.34
N SER A 166 6.76 -21.61 -15.50
CA SER A 166 6.30 -22.96 -15.87
C SER A 166 6.90 -24.04 -14.97
N SER A 167 8.11 -23.84 -14.46
CA SER A 167 8.74 -24.77 -13.52
C SER A 167 8.08 -24.69 -12.14
N LEU A 168 7.80 -23.49 -11.66
CA LEU A 168 7.07 -23.26 -10.40
C LEU A 168 5.65 -23.82 -10.46
N SER A 169 4.97 -23.70 -11.60
CA SER A 169 3.61 -24.22 -11.77
C SER A 169 3.49 -25.75 -11.73
N LYS A 170 4.59 -26.48 -11.87
CA LYS A 170 4.61 -27.94 -11.68
C LYS A 170 4.56 -28.32 -10.19
N VAL A 171 4.98 -27.43 -9.33
CA VAL A 171 5.00 -27.62 -7.87
C VAL A 171 3.78 -26.98 -7.23
N TYR A 172 3.45 -25.77 -7.70
CA TYR A 172 2.38 -24.95 -7.17
C TYR A 172 1.35 -24.67 -8.27
N SER A 173 0.13 -25.15 -8.11
CA SER A 173 -0.92 -24.91 -9.08
C SER A 173 -2.28 -24.88 -8.42
N SER A 174 -3.15 -24.03 -8.92
CA SER A 174 -4.55 -23.94 -8.51
C SER A 174 -5.45 -23.83 -9.73
N THR A 175 -6.67 -24.28 -9.58
CA THR A 175 -7.71 -24.11 -10.59
C THR A 175 -8.14 -22.64 -10.69
N GLU A 176 -8.73 -22.27 -11.80
CA GLU A 176 -9.27 -20.92 -12.03
C GLU A 176 -10.31 -20.53 -10.95
N THR A 177 -11.11 -21.52 -10.49
CA THR A 177 -12.09 -21.32 -9.41
C THR A 177 -11.40 -20.96 -8.08
N GLU A 178 -10.38 -21.73 -7.69
CA GLU A 178 -9.62 -21.46 -6.45
C GLU A 178 -8.93 -20.10 -6.50
N VAL A 179 -8.35 -19.72 -7.64
CA VAL A 179 -7.76 -18.40 -7.84
C VAL A 179 -8.80 -17.31 -7.68
N SER A 180 -9.95 -17.46 -8.33
CA SER A 180 -11.04 -16.48 -8.25
C SER A 180 -11.55 -16.30 -6.82
N GLU A 181 -11.75 -17.39 -6.07
CA GLU A 181 -12.17 -17.37 -4.69
C GLU A 181 -11.11 -16.73 -3.77
N LYS A 182 -9.83 -17.04 -3.97
CA LYS A 182 -8.72 -16.47 -3.18
C LYS A 182 -8.63 -14.95 -3.39
N LEU A 183 -8.65 -14.48 -4.65
CA LEU A 183 -8.62 -13.06 -4.98
C LEU A 183 -9.87 -12.33 -4.47
N ALA A 184 -11.06 -12.92 -4.61
CA ALA A 184 -12.29 -12.34 -4.10
C ALA A 184 -12.26 -12.19 -2.56
N SER A 185 -11.76 -13.21 -1.86
CA SER A 185 -11.58 -13.17 -0.41
C SER A 185 -10.60 -12.08 0.00
N GLY A 186 -9.43 -12.01 -0.64
CA GLY A 186 -8.43 -10.97 -0.38
C GLY A 186 -8.97 -9.56 -0.64
N ASN A 187 -9.67 -9.37 -1.75
CA ASN A 187 -10.32 -8.10 -2.08
C ASN A 187 -11.38 -7.71 -1.03
N SER A 188 -12.18 -8.66 -0.58
CA SER A 188 -13.19 -8.42 0.46
C SER A 188 -12.56 -7.95 1.76
N ILE A 189 -11.48 -8.61 2.20
CA ILE A 189 -10.75 -8.24 3.41
C ILE A 189 -10.11 -6.85 3.25
N ARG A 190 -9.43 -6.59 2.12
CA ARG A 190 -8.81 -5.29 1.80
C ARG A 190 -9.84 -4.16 1.84
N ASN A 191 -10.97 -4.35 1.18
CA ASN A 191 -12.04 -3.35 1.10
C ASN A 191 -12.68 -3.10 2.48
N ALA A 192 -12.84 -4.13 3.30
CA ALA A 192 -13.32 -4.00 4.68
C ALA A 192 -12.36 -3.18 5.58
N LYS A 193 -11.06 -3.15 5.23
CA LYS A 193 -10.07 -2.29 5.89
C LYS A 193 -10.08 -0.84 5.35
N GLY A 194 -10.94 -0.54 4.37
CA GLY A 194 -11.05 0.79 3.77
C GLY A 194 -9.96 1.09 2.74
N TYR A 195 -9.37 0.06 2.15
CA TYR A 195 -8.28 0.19 1.18
C TYR A 195 -8.61 -0.51 -0.13
N TYR A 196 -7.91 -0.17 -1.22
CA TYR A 196 -8.23 -0.65 -2.57
C TYR A 196 -7.03 -0.96 -3.46
N PHE A 197 -5.80 -0.59 -3.09
CA PHE A 197 -4.59 -0.94 -3.85
C PHE A 197 -3.96 -2.25 -3.39
N GLY A 198 -3.03 -2.79 -4.19
CA GLY A 198 -2.04 -3.77 -3.78
C GLY A 198 -0.91 -3.15 -2.96
N SER A 199 0.12 -3.94 -2.69
CA SER A 199 1.35 -3.48 -2.03
C SER A 199 1.15 -2.75 -0.70
N ALA A 200 0.22 -3.20 0.13
CA ALA A 200 -0.07 -2.52 1.38
C ALA A 200 0.06 -3.44 2.59
N PHE A 201 0.60 -2.88 3.66
CA PHE A 201 0.55 -3.50 4.97
C PHE A 201 -0.59 -2.91 5.78
N TYR A 202 -1.25 -3.76 6.55
CA TYR A 202 -2.25 -3.34 7.52
C TYR A 202 -1.87 -3.87 8.90
N TYR A 203 -1.81 -2.96 9.87
CA TYR A 203 -1.62 -3.29 11.27
C TYR A 203 -2.56 -2.45 12.13
N GLU A 204 -3.43 -3.10 12.90
CA GLU A 204 -4.30 -2.51 13.92
C GLU A 204 -4.89 -1.13 13.52
N LYS A 205 -5.66 -1.07 12.42
CA LYS A 205 -6.32 0.11 11.83
C LYS A 205 -5.41 1.09 11.08
N GLU A 206 -4.14 0.76 10.90
CA GLU A 206 -3.22 1.56 10.11
C GLU A 206 -2.85 0.87 8.81
N LEU A 207 -2.69 1.66 7.76
CA LEU A 207 -2.29 1.20 6.42
C LEU A 207 -0.97 1.86 6.02
N TYR A 208 -0.07 1.05 5.50
CA TYR A 208 1.24 1.48 5.02
C TYR A 208 1.41 0.99 3.59
N TRP A 209 1.38 1.90 2.64
CA TRP A 209 1.35 1.57 1.22
C TRP A 209 2.74 1.59 0.61
N SER A 210 3.10 0.49 -0.08
CA SER A 210 4.33 0.33 -0.84
C SER A 210 5.62 0.34 -0.01
N VAL A 211 6.73 0.12 -0.68
CA VAL A 211 8.08 0.06 -0.10
C VAL A 211 8.49 1.36 0.61
N ASP A 212 8.00 2.50 0.11
CA ASP A 212 8.32 3.83 0.64
C ASP A 212 7.62 4.18 1.96
N ARG A 213 6.71 3.33 2.44
CA ARG A 213 6.04 3.46 3.74
C ARG A 213 6.42 2.37 4.74
N ILE A 214 7.31 1.45 4.37
CA ILE A 214 7.79 0.41 5.30
C ILE A 214 8.43 1.03 6.54
N HIS A 215 9.17 2.12 6.42
CA HIS A 215 9.79 2.79 7.58
C HIS A 215 8.75 3.27 8.61
N HIS A 216 7.55 3.68 8.21
CA HIS A 216 6.48 4.02 9.16
C HIS A 216 5.91 2.80 9.87
N LEU A 217 5.84 1.65 9.18
CA LEU A 217 5.50 0.38 9.84
C LEU A 217 6.60 -0.01 10.83
N GLU A 218 7.87 0.12 10.46
CA GLU A 218 9.01 -0.14 11.33
C GLU A 218 8.99 0.74 12.58
N ASP A 219 8.72 2.04 12.42
CA ASP A 219 8.56 2.97 13.53
C ASP A 219 7.45 2.49 14.49
N ARG A 220 6.31 2.09 13.92
CA ARG A 220 5.18 1.60 14.71
C ARG A 220 5.50 0.32 15.48
N LEU A 221 6.13 -0.65 14.82
CA LEU A 221 6.52 -1.91 15.46
C LEU A 221 7.62 -1.71 16.51
N SER A 222 8.53 -0.76 16.27
CA SER A 222 9.58 -0.39 17.23
C SER A 222 9.01 0.33 18.46
N GLU A 223 8.03 1.23 18.29
CA GLU A 223 7.29 1.85 19.40
C GLU A 223 6.64 0.81 20.33
N LEU A 224 6.24 -0.33 19.77
CA LEU A 224 5.64 -1.44 20.52
C LEU A 224 6.67 -2.39 21.15
N GLY A 225 7.96 -2.15 20.93
CA GLY A 225 9.02 -3.01 21.43
C GLY A 225 9.16 -4.36 20.71
N LEU A 226 8.66 -4.46 19.49
CA LEU A 226 8.63 -5.71 18.71
C LEU A 226 9.90 -5.95 17.90
N LYS A 227 10.87 -5.05 17.93
CA LYS A 227 12.14 -5.22 17.23
C LYS A 227 12.98 -6.30 17.93
N LYS A 228 13.37 -7.35 17.21
CA LYS A 228 14.11 -8.51 17.75
C LYS A 228 15.52 -8.17 18.18
N ASP A 229 16.18 -7.28 17.44
CA ASP A 229 17.50 -6.76 17.78
C ASP A 229 17.50 -5.23 17.64
N LEU A 230 17.66 -4.54 18.77
CA LEU A 230 17.64 -3.07 18.83
C LEU A 230 18.81 -2.41 18.09
N ASN A 231 19.88 -3.14 17.81
CA ASN A 231 21.06 -2.63 17.11
C ASN A 231 20.93 -2.74 15.59
N ASN A 232 19.93 -3.45 15.08
CA ASN A 232 19.74 -3.56 13.64
C ASN A 232 19.38 -2.21 13.02
N GLU A 233 20.00 -1.91 11.89
CA GLU A 233 19.60 -0.74 11.08
C GLU A 233 18.17 -0.90 10.57
N PRO A 234 17.49 0.22 10.28
CA PRO A 234 16.17 0.17 9.64
C PRO A 234 16.22 -0.61 8.33
N ILE A 235 15.20 -1.40 8.05
CA ILE A 235 15.06 -2.18 6.82
C ILE A 235 14.92 -1.25 5.62
N CYS A 236 14.11 -0.20 5.78
CA CYS A 236 13.90 0.84 4.79
C CYS A 236 14.08 2.21 5.43
N SER A 237 15.01 2.98 4.92
CA SER A 237 15.12 4.39 5.28
C SER A 237 14.25 5.25 4.38
N PRO A 238 13.63 6.32 4.89
CA PRO A 238 12.94 7.27 4.04
C PRO A 238 13.94 7.90 3.05
N ILE A 239 13.49 8.19 1.84
CA ILE A 239 14.30 8.88 0.85
C ILE A 239 14.47 10.34 1.31
N LEU A 240 15.55 10.61 2.02
CA LEU A 240 15.86 11.94 2.55
C LEU A 240 16.72 12.80 1.62
N ASN A 241 17.14 12.27 0.48
CA ASN A 241 17.93 13.01 -0.47
C ASN A 241 17.06 14.06 -1.19
N SER A 242 16.97 15.24 -0.56
CA SER A 242 16.63 16.43 -1.33
C SER A 242 17.65 16.54 -2.44
N PRO A 243 17.25 16.60 -3.72
CA PRO A 243 18.19 16.98 -4.76
C PRO A 243 18.85 18.30 -4.35
N PRO A 244 20.14 18.49 -4.65
CA PRO A 244 20.79 19.75 -4.32
C PRO A 244 19.88 20.85 -4.85
N LEU A 245 19.59 21.84 -3.99
CA LEU A 245 18.81 23.01 -4.38
C LEU A 245 19.51 23.60 -5.61
N LEU A 246 18.99 23.24 -6.79
CA LEU A 246 19.37 23.95 -7.98
C LEU A 246 18.91 25.38 -7.71
N GLU A 247 19.85 26.31 -7.65
CA GLU A 247 19.56 27.74 -7.68
C GLU A 247 18.79 28.02 -8.97
N SER A 248 17.52 27.79 -8.97
CA SER A 248 16.64 28.12 -10.06
C SER A 248 15.77 29.26 -9.59
N ASN A 249 15.84 30.37 -10.32
CA ASN A 249 14.90 31.49 -10.20
C ASN A 249 13.47 31.10 -10.60
N LYS A 250 13.14 29.79 -10.58
CA LYS A 250 11.82 29.26 -10.90
C LYS A 250 10.98 29.27 -9.64
N GLN A 251 10.01 30.15 -9.59
CA GLN A 251 9.01 30.17 -8.55
C GLN A 251 8.00 29.06 -8.82
N VAL A 252 7.92 28.08 -7.89
CA VAL A 252 6.84 27.08 -7.90
C VAL A 252 5.70 27.63 -7.08
N ASN A 253 4.60 27.99 -7.71
CA ASN A 253 3.37 28.36 -7.01
C ASN A 253 2.63 27.08 -6.65
N PHE A 254 2.66 26.71 -5.36
CA PHE A 254 1.91 25.58 -4.84
C PHE A 254 0.49 26.04 -4.54
N CYS A 255 -0.49 25.56 -5.32
CA CYS A 255 -1.91 25.83 -5.10
C CYS A 255 -2.50 24.67 -4.30
N LEU A 256 -2.85 24.91 -3.04
CA LEU A 256 -3.63 23.96 -2.21
C LEU A 256 -5.09 24.05 -2.62
N LEU A 257 -5.48 23.22 -3.56
CA LEU A 257 -6.61 23.39 -4.44
C LEU A 257 -7.98 23.20 -3.80
N TYR A 258 -8.12 22.63 -2.65
CA TYR A 258 -9.45 22.23 -2.17
C TYR A 258 -9.88 22.81 -0.83
N THR A 259 -9.05 23.61 -0.20
CA THR A 259 -9.39 24.26 1.07
C THR A 259 -9.58 25.76 0.96
N SER A 260 -9.17 26.37 -0.15
CA SER A 260 -9.45 27.76 -0.46
C SER A 260 -10.25 27.82 -1.77
N PRO A 261 -11.38 28.54 -1.81
CA PRO A 261 -12.00 28.85 -3.09
C PRO A 261 -10.96 29.57 -3.95
N SER A 262 -10.81 29.11 -5.19
CA SER A 262 -9.96 29.79 -6.17
C SER A 262 -10.33 31.27 -6.21
N PRO A 263 -9.36 32.19 -6.34
CA PRO A 263 -9.69 33.60 -6.57
C PRO A 263 -10.59 33.83 -7.78
N ARG A 264 -10.73 32.84 -8.66
CA ARG A 264 -11.65 32.86 -9.80
C ARG A 264 -13.09 32.57 -9.41
N ASP A 265 -13.35 31.89 -8.28
CA ASP A 265 -14.70 31.54 -7.84
C ASP A 265 -15.39 32.67 -7.06
N GLY A 266 -14.76 33.80 -6.93
CA GLY A 266 -15.24 34.97 -6.19
C GLY A 266 -15.56 36.19 -7.04
N ARG A 267 -15.57 36.07 -8.36
CA ARG A 267 -15.93 37.17 -9.27
C ARG A 267 -17.01 36.72 -10.23
N GLU A 268 -18.19 36.76 -9.78
CA GLU A 268 -19.38 37.07 -10.58
C GLU A 268 -20.28 37.97 -9.77
#